data_2a322b17cb54e111020610e2413903c7
#
_entry.id   2a322b17cb54e111020610e2413903c7
#
_cell.length_a   1.000
_cell.length_b   1.000
_cell.length_c   1.000
_cell.angle_alpha   90.00
_cell.angle_beta   90.00
_cell.angle_gamma   90.00
#
_symmetry.space_group_name_H-M   'P 1'
#
loop_
_entity.id
_entity.type
_entity.pdbx_description
1 polymer ?
#
loop_
_entity_poly.entity_id
_entity_poly.type
_entity_poly.pdbx_seq_one_letter_code
_entity_poly.pdbx_strand_id
1 'polypeptide(L)'
;MKISKKLMMSSLAASVIAVGATGCSTTTDTGAIGVDRNQLLVVSDQQVQQLSNQAFQQEIAAARAKGLLDTNPAQLARLQKISQRLIAQTGAYRNDARQWPWEV
;
A
#
# COMPACT_ATOMS: atom_id res chain seq x y z
N MET A 1 34.14 16.81 41.10
CA MET A 1 34.11 15.98 39.90
C MET A 1 33.62 16.84 38.75
N LYS A 2 34.49 17.37 37.91
CA LYS A 2 34.14 18.26 36.80
C LYS A 2 33.92 17.38 35.56
N ILE A 3 32.69 17.06 35.26
CA ILE A 3 32.34 16.38 34.02
C ILE A 3 32.51 17.39 32.89
N SER A 4 33.45 17.13 32.00
CA SER A 4 33.83 18.01 30.91
C SER A 4 32.64 18.19 29.95
N LYS A 5 32.24 19.46 29.72
CA LYS A 5 31.18 19.85 28.77
C LYS A 5 31.40 19.31 27.33
N LYS A 6 32.61 18.90 27.01
CA LYS A 6 32.98 18.31 25.73
C LYS A 6 32.48 16.88 25.53
N LEU A 7 32.28 16.11 26.64
CA LEU A 7 31.70 14.75 26.53
C LEU A 7 30.18 14.76 26.31
N MET A 8 29.48 15.80 26.77
CA MET A 8 28.03 15.92 26.58
C MET A 8 27.62 16.29 25.14
N MET A 9 28.48 17.03 24.44
CA MET A 9 28.19 17.41 23.06
C MET A 9 28.41 16.26 22.05
N SER A 10 29.24 15.28 22.39
CA SER A 10 29.54 14.15 21.52
C SER A 10 28.42 13.12 21.49
N SER A 11 27.59 13.02 22.56
CA SER A 11 26.49 12.06 22.61
C SER A 11 25.22 12.53 21.92
N LEU A 12 25.05 13.86 21.71
CA LEU A 12 23.91 14.42 20.99
C LEU A 12 24.06 14.26 19.47
N ALA A 13 25.27 14.25 18.94
CA ALA A 13 25.53 14.12 17.51
C ALA A 13 25.30 12.67 16.98
N ALA A 14 25.44 11.66 17.85
CA ALA A 14 25.24 10.27 17.47
C ALA A 14 23.76 9.85 17.36
N SER A 15 22.85 10.59 17.99
CA SER A 15 21.41 10.25 18.01
C SER A 15 20.64 10.73 16.77
N VAL A 16 21.21 11.62 15.97
CA VAL A 16 20.52 12.22 14.80
C VAL A 16 20.68 11.37 13.53
N ILE A 17 21.61 10.43 13.50
CA ILE A 17 21.89 9.62 12.29
C ILE A 17 20.98 8.39 12.14
N ALA A 18 20.23 8.01 13.19
CA ALA A 18 19.39 6.82 13.20
C ALA A 18 18.00 6.98 12.53
N VAL A 19 17.61 8.20 12.12
CA VAL A 19 16.27 8.46 11.53
C VAL A 19 16.28 8.46 10.00
N GLY A 20 17.45 8.30 9.37
CA GLY A 20 17.62 8.44 7.92
C GLY A 20 17.44 7.17 7.08
N ALA A 21 16.99 6.05 7.66
CA ALA A 21 16.81 4.80 6.93
C ALA A 21 15.33 4.52 6.57
N THR A 22 14.59 5.54 6.12
CA THR A 22 13.33 5.29 5.41
C THR A 22 13.68 4.83 4.00
N GLY A 23 13.67 3.50 3.83
CA GLY A 23 14.20 2.87 2.64
C GLY A 23 13.34 3.12 1.41
N CYS A 24 14.00 3.33 0.28
CA CYS A 24 13.40 3.06 -1.01
C CYS A 24 13.05 1.56 -1.06
N SER A 25 11.79 1.23 -1.25
CA SER A 25 11.37 -0.16 -1.44
C SER A 25 10.76 -0.37 -2.82
N THR A 26 11.00 -1.55 -3.37
CA THR A 26 10.34 -1.99 -4.60
C THR A 26 9.01 -2.62 -4.20
N THR A 27 7.89 -2.05 -4.68
CA THR A 27 6.53 -2.50 -4.34
C THR A 27 5.96 -3.49 -5.33
N THR A 28 6.59 -3.61 -6.50
CA THR A 28 6.16 -4.52 -7.58
C THR A 28 7.36 -5.23 -8.17
N ASP A 29 7.16 -6.45 -8.62
CA ASP A 29 8.16 -7.18 -9.41
C ASP A 29 8.40 -6.47 -10.74
N THR A 30 9.58 -6.70 -11.35
CA THR A 30 10.01 -6.09 -12.62
C THR A 30 9.03 -6.30 -13.78
N GLY A 31 8.10 -7.24 -13.64
CA GLY A 31 7.11 -7.56 -14.65
C GLY A 31 7.70 -8.08 -15.97
N ALA A 32 6.86 -8.18 -17.00
CA ALA A 32 7.25 -8.71 -18.30
C ALA A 32 8.27 -7.83 -19.08
N ILE A 33 8.39 -6.56 -18.72
CA ILE A 33 9.30 -5.59 -19.38
C ILE A 33 10.62 -5.37 -18.63
N GLY A 34 10.83 -6.04 -17.49
CA GLY A 34 12.09 -6.04 -16.76
C GLY A 34 12.54 -4.68 -16.19
N VAL A 35 11.62 -3.77 -15.88
CA VAL A 35 11.92 -2.44 -15.33
C VAL A 35 11.74 -2.42 -13.83
N ASP A 36 12.84 -2.27 -13.10
CA ASP A 36 12.82 -2.02 -11.66
C ASP A 36 12.45 -0.57 -11.36
N ARG A 37 11.46 -0.39 -10.49
CA ARG A 37 11.05 0.93 -10.00
C ARG A 37 11.16 0.98 -8.49
N ASN A 38 12.10 1.75 -8.00
CA ASN A 38 12.23 2.07 -6.59
C ASN A 38 11.37 3.29 -6.27
N GLN A 39 10.54 3.18 -5.24
CA GLN A 39 9.70 4.26 -4.76
C GLN A 39 10.05 4.60 -3.32
N LEU A 40 10.06 5.91 -3.00
CA LEU A 40 10.16 6.35 -1.62
C LEU A 40 8.78 6.20 -0.97
N LEU A 41 8.64 5.24 -0.07
CA LEU A 41 7.42 5.03 0.69
C LEU A 41 7.53 5.66 2.07
N VAL A 42 6.67 6.63 2.33
CA VAL A 42 6.55 7.32 3.62
C VAL A 42 5.55 6.59 4.53
N VAL A 43 4.69 5.75 3.97
CA VAL A 43 3.66 4.96 4.67
C VAL A 43 3.93 3.48 4.47
N SER A 44 3.72 2.67 5.51
CA SER A 44 3.85 1.22 5.40
C SER A 44 2.69 0.60 4.61
N ASP A 45 2.93 -0.55 3.97
CA ASP A 45 1.87 -1.32 3.29
C ASP A 45 0.69 -1.62 4.20
N GLN A 46 0.96 -1.92 5.47
CA GLN A 46 -0.07 -2.19 6.46
C GLN A 46 -0.97 -0.96 6.72
N GLN A 47 -0.37 0.23 6.82
CA GLN A 47 -1.14 1.48 6.97
C GLN A 47 -1.98 1.77 5.73
N VAL A 48 -1.40 1.57 4.54
CA VAL A 48 -2.14 1.75 3.28
C VAL A 48 -3.33 0.80 3.23
N GLN A 49 -3.16 -0.46 3.56
CA GLN A 49 -4.25 -1.44 3.58
C GLN A 49 -5.35 -1.08 4.58
N GLN A 50 -4.99 -0.68 5.80
CA GLN A 50 -5.97 -0.26 6.81
C GLN A 50 -6.79 0.93 6.35
N LEU A 51 -6.14 1.98 5.86
CA LEU A 51 -6.82 3.18 5.36
C LEU A 51 -7.70 2.89 4.14
N SER A 52 -7.21 2.08 3.22
CA SER A 52 -7.95 1.67 2.03
C SER A 52 -9.19 0.85 2.38
N ASN A 53 -9.07 -0.10 3.30
CA ASN A 53 -10.20 -0.90 3.75
C ASN A 53 -11.26 -0.04 4.45
N GLN A 54 -10.85 0.90 5.30
CA GLN A 54 -11.78 1.83 5.95
C GLN A 54 -12.50 2.70 4.92
N ALA A 55 -11.79 3.28 3.98
CA ALA A 55 -12.37 4.11 2.92
C ALA A 55 -13.35 3.31 2.07
N PHE A 56 -12.97 2.10 1.65
CA PHE A 56 -13.82 1.21 0.87
C PHE A 56 -15.13 0.87 1.61
N GLN A 57 -15.06 0.49 2.88
CA GLN A 57 -16.24 0.19 3.68
C GLN A 57 -17.16 1.42 3.85
N GLN A 58 -16.60 2.62 3.98
CA GLN A 58 -17.38 3.86 4.04
C GLN A 58 -18.11 4.13 2.72
N GLU A 59 -17.45 3.95 1.58
CA GLU A 59 -18.07 4.12 0.26
C GLU A 59 -19.19 3.10 0.02
N ILE A 60 -18.98 1.83 0.37
CA ILE A 60 -20.01 0.79 0.30
C ILE A 60 -21.21 1.14 1.16
N ALA A 61 -20.99 1.59 2.41
CA ALA A 61 -22.06 1.99 3.31
C ALA A 61 -22.84 3.20 2.77
N ALA A 62 -22.14 4.19 2.22
CA ALA A 62 -22.76 5.38 1.62
C ALA A 62 -23.59 5.02 0.37
N ALA A 63 -23.07 4.17 -0.50
CA ALA A 63 -23.78 3.69 -1.69
C ALA A 63 -25.04 2.89 -1.30
N ARG A 64 -24.92 2.02 -0.31
CA ARG A 64 -26.06 1.25 0.23
C ARG A 64 -27.14 2.15 0.81
N ALA A 65 -26.77 3.16 1.59
CA ALA A 65 -27.73 4.11 2.18
C ALA A 65 -28.48 4.91 1.13
N LYS A 66 -27.87 5.17 -0.02
CA LYS A 66 -28.50 5.86 -1.16
C LYS A 66 -29.26 4.92 -2.14
N GLY A 67 -29.24 3.61 -1.87
CA GLY A 67 -29.82 2.62 -2.78
C GLY A 67 -29.12 2.53 -4.14
N LEU A 68 -27.82 2.82 -4.20
CA LEU A 68 -27.04 2.83 -5.44
C LEU A 68 -26.10 1.61 -5.56
N LEU A 69 -26.01 0.78 -4.52
CA LEU A 69 -25.14 -0.38 -4.53
C LEU A 69 -25.74 -1.49 -5.38
N ASP A 70 -24.98 -1.99 -6.36
CA ASP A 70 -25.31 -3.14 -7.21
C ASP A 70 -26.70 -3.07 -7.88
N THR A 71 -27.12 -1.89 -8.28
CA THR A 71 -28.44 -1.65 -8.84
C THR A 71 -28.63 -2.21 -10.26
N ASN A 72 -27.54 -2.57 -10.93
CA ASN A 72 -27.56 -3.14 -12.29
C ASN A 72 -26.83 -4.50 -12.34
N PRO A 73 -27.55 -5.63 -12.19
CA PRO A 73 -26.95 -6.97 -12.17
C PRO A 73 -26.18 -7.33 -13.44
N ALA A 74 -26.62 -6.88 -14.59
CA ALA A 74 -25.93 -7.17 -15.86
C ALA A 74 -24.59 -6.45 -15.95
N GLN A 75 -24.53 -5.21 -15.48
CA GLN A 75 -23.30 -4.43 -15.41
C GLN A 75 -22.34 -5.02 -14.40
N LEU A 76 -22.82 -5.41 -13.22
CA LEU A 76 -22.04 -6.07 -12.19
C LEU A 76 -21.41 -7.37 -12.71
N ALA A 77 -22.18 -8.23 -13.35
CA ALA A 77 -21.68 -9.47 -13.93
C ALA A 77 -20.59 -9.22 -14.99
N ARG A 78 -20.74 -8.17 -15.80
CA ARG A 78 -19.73 -7.77 -16.78
C ARG A 78 -18.43 -7.30 -16.10
N LEU A 79 -18.54 -6.47 -15.07
CA LEU A 79 -17.39 -5.99 -14.30
C LEU A 79 -16.65 -7.14 -13.61
N GLN A 80 -17.37 -8.05 -12.98
CA GLN A 80 -16.78 -9.23 -12.34
C GLN A 80 -16.00 -10.09 -13.35
N LYS A 81 -16.57 -10.33 -14.54
CA LYS A 81 -15.87 -11.08 -15.60
C LYS A 81 -14.60 -10.40 -16.09
N ILE A 82 -14.62 -9.08 -16.24
CA ILE A 82 -13.43 -8.29 -16.62
C ILE A 82 -12.38 -8.35 -15.49
N SER A 83 -12.80 -8.12 -14.26
CA SER A 83 -11.92 -8.14 -13.08
C SER A 83 -11.22 -9.49 -12.91
N GLN A 84 -11.93 -10.61 -13.06
CA GLN A 84 -11.33 -11.95 -12.99
C GLN A 84 -10.22 -12.13 -14.03
N ARG A 85 -10.41 -11.63 -15.25
CA ARG A 85 -9.36 -11.69 -16.30
C ARG A 85 -8.15 -10.85 -15.96
N LEU A 86 -8.34 -9.67 -15.37
CA LEU A 86 -7.26 -8.78 -14.93
C LEU A 86 -6.51 -9.37 -13.73
N ILE A 87 -7.23 -9.86 -12.73
CA ILE A 87 -6.66 -10.47 -11.51
C ILE A 87 -5.74 -11.65 -11.88
N ALA A 88 -6.15 -12.46 -12.86
CA ALA A 88 -5.33 -13.57 -13.32
C ALA A 88 -3.93 -13.15 -13.84
N GLN A 89 -3.78 -11.90 -14.28
CA GLN A 89 -2.51 -11.36 -14.80
C GLN A 89 -1.70 -10.61 -13.72
N THR A 90 -2.25 -10.35 -12.55
CA THR A 90 -1.56 -9.56 -11.49
C THR A 90 -0.29 -10.21 -11.00
N GLY A 91 -0.19 -11.53 -11.05
CA GLY A 91 0.99 -12.28 -10.64
C GLY A 91 2.26 -11.95 -11.43
N ALA A 92 2.14 -11.33 -12.63
CA ALA A 92 3.29 -10.85 -13.40
C ALA A 92 3.95 -9.61 -12.78
N TYR A 93 3.24 -8.89 -11.90
CA TYR A 93 3.71 -7.65 -11.28
C TYR A 93 3.93 -7.81 -9.78
N ARG A 94 3.17 -8.70 -9.14
CA ARG A 94 3.25 -8.97 -7.73
C ARG A 94 2.73 -10.38 -7.41
N ASN A 95 3.60 -11.23 -6.90
CA ASN A 95 3.33 -12.66 -6.71
C ASN A 95 2.16 -12.96 -5.76
N ASP A 96 1.95 -12.13 -4.73
CA ASP A 96 0.90 -12.27 -3.73
C ASP A 96 -0.46 -11.69 -4.18
N ALA A 97 -0.48 -10.86 -5.22
CA ALA A 97 -1.67 -10.11 -5.61
C ALA A 97 -2.88 -11.01 -6.01
N ARG A 98 -2.64 -12.21 -6.51
CA ARG A 98 -3.72 -13.17 -6.83
C ARG A 98 -4.48 -13.66 -5.59
N GLN A 99 -3.85 -13.58 -4.42
CA GLN A 99 -4.42 -14.06 -3.15
C GLN A 99 -5.12 -12.95 -2.37
N TRP A 100 -5.11 -11.73 -2.88
CA TRP A 100 -5.77 -10.61 -2.23
C TRP A 100 -7.29 -10.78 -2.26
N PRO A 101 -8.01 -10.30 -1.25
CA PRO A 101 -9.46 -10.33 -1.21
C PRO A 101 -10.06 -9.28 -2.17
N TRP A 102 -10.00 -9.59 -3.46
CA TRP A 102 -10.55 -8.72 -4.50
C TRP A 102 -12.07 -8.63 -4.40
N GLU A 103 -12.58 -7.42 -4.37
CA GLU A 103 -14.02 -7.11 -4.40
C GLU A 103 -14.35 -6.24 -5.62
N VAL A 104 -15.53 -6.47 -6.20
CA VAL A 104 -16.05 -5.74 -7.37
C VAL A 104 -17.48 -5.30 -7.09
#